data_f58bba08874f225a479634121ed5ed77
#
_entry.id   f58bba08874f225a479634121ed5ed77
#
_cell.length_a   1.000
_cell.length_b   1.000
_cell.length_c   1.000
_cell.angle_alpha   90.00
_cell.angle_beta   90.00
_cell.angle_gamma   90.00
#
_symmetry.space_group_name_H-M   'P 1'
#
loop_
_entity.id
_entity.type
_entity.pdbx_description
1 polymer ?
#
loop_
_entity_poly.entity_id
_entity_poly.type
_entity_poly.pdbx_seq_one_letter_code
_entity_poly.pdbx_strand_id
1 'polypeptide(L)'
;MKMFIRKCRRANATVGEIFQRLVKKHPNKVCIMHEDKKWTFQEIEDYSNQVANCFAKLGYTAGDDVAVFMESKVEFVTIWLGLSKIGVVPALINSNLRMKSLAFSITSVKCKAVIFGGELIQAVKDATPLLKELEDLQYFCLGQFDPAVIPAKSLDTLIPESSISPPINHKGDMNDRLFYVYTSGTTGMPKAAIIRHSRFMWLGAGIHYMNKITNDDVLYTALPLYHTAGGILSLSQTILFGNSCGIRSKFSASKFWDDCIKYEATIAQYIGELCRYILAQPEKPQDKQHKIRLMFGNGLRPQIWQQFVDRFNIPNIGELYGSTEGNANVINIDNKVGAVGFMSRIIPTVYPVSLIKVDANTGDPIRDNRGLCIRCEPGEPGEFVGKIITSDPIRQFDGYVNQNATKKKIIRDCFTKGDMAFLSGDLLRMDEDGYLFFMDRTGDTFRWRGENVSTMEVEGMISNILHHADSVVYGVEVPDNEGRAGMVAISDAEHKVDLKVLLRELWQSLPPYAVPLFVRICDTLEATGTFKLKKVDLQKEGFDPSIIKDPLYYLDKKQGAYLPLDADTYNNICSGQIRL
;
A
#
# COMPACT_ATOMS: atom_id res chain seq x y z
N MET A 1 12.38 19.36 -7.71
CA MET A 1 12.65 17.92 -7.70
C MET A 1 13.94 17.53 -8.39
N LYS A 2 14.11 17.70 -9.73
CA LYS A 2 15.33 17.28 -10.46
C LYS A 2 16.64 17.86 -9.88
N MET A 3 16.63 19.13 -9.42
CA MET A 3 17.82 19.75 -8.79
C MET A 3 18.19 19.08 -7.46
N PHE A 4 17.21 18.77 -6.61
CA PHE A 4 17.44 18.05 -5.34
C PHE A 4 18.11 16.70 -5.60
N ILE A 5 17.53 15.88 -6.50
CA ILE A 5 18.06 14.56 -6.83
C ILE A 5 19.48 14.66 -7.45
N ARG A 6 19.71 15.64 -8.34
CA ARG A 6 21.06 15.87 -8.90
C ARG A 6 22.08 16.22 -7.81
N LYS A 7 21.69 17.03 -6.81
CA LYS A 7 22.54 17.38 -5.68
C LYS A 7 22.87 16.15 -4.84
N CYS A 8 21.87 15.34 -4.51
CA CYS A 8 22.07 14.07 -3.78
C CYS A 8 23.00 13.13 -4.56
N ARG A 9 22.78 12.98 -5.88
CA ARG A 9 23.61 12.12 -6.75
C ARG A 9 25.06 12.60 -6.82
N ARG A 10 25.30 13.92 -6.99
CA ARG A 10 26.67 14.47 -7.00
C ARG A 10 27.41 14.28 -5.69
N ALA A 11 26.69 14.33 -4.57
CA ALA A 11 27.23 14.13 -3.24
C ALA A 11 27.30 12.64 -2.87
N ASN A 12 26.73 11.75 -3.69
CA ASN A 12 26.51 10.33 -3.37
C ASN A 12 25.91 10.13 -1.97
N ALA A 13 24.94 10.99 -1.59
CA ALA A 13 24.47 11.10 -0.23
C ALA A 13 23.51 9.95 0.13
N THR A 14 23.65 9.38 1.33
CA THR A 14 22.68 8.48 1.94
C THR A 14 21.55 9.25 2.61
N VAL A 15 20.46 8.56 2.96
CA VAL A 15 19.33 9.13 3.70
C VAL A 15 19.78 9.65 5.07
N GLY A 16 20.62 8.88 5.78
CA GLY A 16 21.16 9.27 7.09
C GLY A 16 22.01 10.55 7.02
N GLU A 17 22.85 10.71 5.97
CA GLU A 17 23.65 11.93 5.78
C GLU A 17 22.78 13.17 5.48
N ILE A 18 21.67 13.00 4.74
CA ILE A 18 20.74 14.11 4.49
C ILE A 18 20.06 14.50 5.81
N PHE A 19 19.61 13.52 6.58
CA PHE A 19 19.00 13.77 7.90
C PHE A 19 19.98 14.49 8.84
N GLN A 20 21.22 14.05 8.94
CA GLN A 20 22.25 14.70 9.76
C GLN A 20 22.47 16.18 9.37
N ARG A 21 22.40 16.51 8.06
CA ARG A 21 22.49 17.91 7.61
C ARG A 21 21.30 18.75 8.07
N LEU A 22 20.10 18.16 8.16
CA LEU A 22 18.91 18.83 8.70
C LEU A 22 19.01 19.03 10.20
N VAL A 23 19.48 18.04 10.93
CA VAL A 23 19.74 18.14 12.38
C VAL A 23 20.67 19.32 12.69
N LYS A 24 21.78 19.45 11.97
CA LYS A 24 22.71 20.58 12.14
C LYS A 24 22.06 21.95 11.93
N LYS A 25 21.01 22.03 11.09
CA LYS A 25 20.28 23.29 10.85
C LYS A 25 19.19 23.58 11.86
N HIS A 26 18.51 22.54 12.31
CA HIS A 26 17.29 22.64 13.09
C HIS A 26 17.27 21.65 14.26
N PRO A 27 18.30 21.60 15.16
CA PRO A 27 18.43 20.56 16.17
C PRO A 27 17.22 20.51 17.11
N ASN A 28 16.72 21.67 17.52
CA ASN A 28 15.66 21.81 18.52
C ASN A 28 14.24 21.81 17.91
N LYS A 29 14.11 21.78 16.57
CA LYS A 29 12.79 21.68 15.93
C LYS A 29 12.18 20.32 16.26
N VAL A 30 10.86 20.29 16.50
CA VAL A 30 10.12 19.05 16.67
C VAL A 30 10.17 18.25 15.36
N CYS A 31 10.64 17.02 15.44
CA CYS A 31 10.78 16.09 14.33
C CYS A 31 9.57 15.16 14.25
N ILE A 32 9.34 14.40 15.31
CA ILE A 32 8.23 13.43 15.40
C ILE A 32 7.42 13.69 16.67
N MET A 33 6.11 13.61 16.53
CA MET A 33 5.15 13.63 17.63
C MET A 33 4.42 12.28 17.66
N HIS A 34 4.38 11.66 18.84
CA HIS A 34 3.69 10.40 19.04
C HIS A 34 3.04 10.39 20.41
N GLU A 35 1.73 10.17 20.43
CA GLU A 35 0.94 10.32 21.65
C GLU A 35 1.14 11.71 22.27
N ASP A 36 1.63 11.82 23.52
CA ASP A 36 1.89 13.07 24.21
C ASP A 36 3.37 13.50 24.18
N LYS A 37 4.22 12.70 23.50
CA LYS A 37 5.65 12.96 23.42
C LYS A 37 6.00 13.67 22.11
N LYS A 38 6.94 14.62 22.22
CA LYS A 38 7.55 15.32 21.08
C LYS A 38 9.04 15.03 21.10
N TRP A 39 9.56 14.64 19.95
CA TRP A 39 10.97 14.35 19.74
C TRP A 39 11.55 15.37 18.79
N THR A 40 12.65 16.00 19.17
CA THR A 40 13.38 16.95 18.33
C THR A 40 14.23 16.22 17.29
N PHE A 41 14.70 16.96 16.28
CA PHE A 41 15.63 16.41 15.28
C PHE A 41 16.90 15.88 15.94
N GLN A 42 17.41 16.57 16.98
CA GLN A 42 18.61 16.13 17.70
C GLN A 42 18.36 14.83 18.47
N GLU A 43 17.24 14.71 19.18
CA GLU A 43 16.91 13.47 19.93
C GLU A 43 16.75 12.26 19.00
N ILE A 44 16.15 12.44 17.80
CA ILE A 44 16.07 11.37 16.78
C ILE A 44 17.47 11.00 16.26
N GLU A 45 18.34 11.99 16.02
CA GLU A 45 19.73 11.78 15.60
C GLU A 45 20.50 11.00 16.65
N ASP A 46 20.45 11.45 17.93
CA ASP A 46 21.17 10.83 19.04
C ASP A 46 20.74 9.39 19.25
N TYR A 47 19.43 9.13 19.29
CA TYR A 47 18.92 7.78 19.46
C TYR A 47 19.30 6.87 18.26
N SER A 48 19.19 7.37 17.03
CA SER A 48 19.58 6.58 15.86
C SER A 48 21.09 6.33 15.79
N ASN A 49 21.94 7.24 16.32
CA ASN A 49 23.37 7.00 16.48
C ASN A 49 23.64 5.95 17.54
N GLN A 50 22.92 5.97 18.66
CA GLN A 50 23.02 4.92 19.69
C GLN A 50 22.66 3.54 19.12
N VAL A 51 21.59 3.44 18.34
CA VAL A 51 21.22 2.19 17.63
C VAL A 51 22.35 1.73 16.71
N ALA A 52 22.89 2.63 15.89
CA ALA A 52 23.98 2.34 14.97
C ALA A 52 25.22 1.79 15.71
N ASN A 53 25.65 2.50 16.76
CA ASN A 53 26.81 2.12 17.56
C ASN A 53 26.58 0.82 18.36
N CYS A 54 25.35 0.59 18.85
CA CYS A 54 24.97 -0.64 19.52
C CYS A 54 25.14 -1.84 18.58
N PHE A 55 24.55 -1.79 17.39
CA PHE A 55 24.59 -2.91 16.44
C PHE A 55 26.00 -3.10 15.84
N ALA A 56 26.76 -2.02 15.60
CA ALA A 56 28.17 -2.12 15.22
C ALA A 56 29.01 -2.83 16.29
N LYS A 57 28.81 -2.52 17.59
CA LYS A 57 29.47 -3.19 18.71
C LYS A 57 29.07 -4.66 18.83
N LEU A 58 27.84 -5.00 18.45
CA LEU A 58 27.34 -6.39 18.40
C LEU A 58 27.85 -7.18 17.18
N GLY A 59 28.66 -6.55 16.30
CA GLY A 59 29.28 -7.19 15.14
C GLY A 59 28.47 -7.17 13.86
N TYR A 60 27.36 -6.40 13.80
CA TYR A 60 26.61 -6.22 12.55
C TYR A 60 27.35 -5.28 11.59
N THR A 61 27.31 -5.62 10.31
CA THR A 61 28.06 -4.94 9.25
C THR A 61 27.18 -4.63 8.04
N ALA A 62 27.70 -3.81 7.13
CA ALA A 62 27.02 -3.45 5.90
C ALA A 62 26.59 -4.69 5.09
N GLY A 63 25.33 -4.71 4.67
CA GLY A 63 24.73 -5.80 3.92
C GLY A 63 24.04 -6.85 4.77
N ASP A 64 24.21 -6.84 6.11
CA ASP A 64 23.45 -7.71 7.01
C ASP A 64 21.98 -7.33 7.02
N ASP A 65 21.10 -8.32 6.94
CA ASP A 65 19.65 -8.12 6.96
C ASP A 65 19.10 -8.36 8.39
N VAL A 66 18.27 -7.42 8.87
CA VAL A 66 17.69 -7.46 10.23
C VAL A 66 16.20 -7.19 10.17
N ALA A 67 15.38 -8.12 10.67
CA ALA A 67 13.95 -7.95 10.75
C ALA A 67 13.57 -6.89 11.81
N VAL A 68 12.67 -5.96 11.46
CA VAL A 68 12.08 -5.00 12.39
C VAL A 68 10.57 -5.27 12.45
N PHE A 69 10.11 -5.82 13.58
CA PHE A 69 8.76 -6.29 13.80
C PHE A 69 8.16 -5.65 15.05
N MET A 70 7.56 -4.48 14.90
CA MET A 70 6.91 -3.73 15.99
C MET A 70 5.79 -2.83 15.47
N GLU A 71 4.94 -2.35 16.37
CA GLU A 71 3.93 -1.34 16.04
C GLU A 71 4.56 0.00 15.65
N SER A 72 3.76 0.86 14.99
CA SER A 72 4.21 2.19 14.59
C SER A 72 4.47 3.07 15.81
N LYS A 73 5.72 3.43 16.04
CA LYS A 73 6.20 4.31 17.12
C LYS A 73 7.52 4.98 16.72
N VAL A 74 8.00 5.92 17.50
CA VAL A 74 9.22 6.69 17.17
C VAL A 74 10.44 5.78 17.05
N GLU A 75 10.53 4.79 17.92
CA GLU A 75 11.64 3.84 17.95
C GLU A 75 11.72 2.98 16.68
N PHE A 76 10.60 2.70 16.02
CA PHE A 76 10.59 2.07 14.70
C PHE A 76 11.42 2.90 13.70
N VAL A 77 11.24 4.23 13.72
CA VAL A 77 11.96 5.14 12.81
C VAL A 77 13.44 5.21 13.17
N THR A 78 13.76 5.40 14.45
CA THR A 78 15.15 5.53 14.91
C THR A 78 15.95 4.23 14.72
N ILE A 79 15.31 3.07 14.85
CA ILE A 79 15.95 1.77 14.61
C ILE A 79 16.33 1.60 13.14
N TRP A 80 15.37 1.76 12.19
CA TRP A 80 15.75 1.57 10.78
C TRP A 80 16.73 2.65 10.30
N LEU A 81 16.60 3.89 10.80
CA LEU A 81 17.54 4.96 10.47
C LEU A 81 18.94 4.66 11.00
N GLY A 82 19.03 4.21 12.26
CA GLY A 82 20.31 3.84 12.90
C GLY A 82 20.99 2.67 12.20
N LEU A 83 20.28 1.59 11.92
CA LEU A 83 20.80 0.43 11.18
C LEU A 83 21.32 0.86 9.80
N SER A 84 20.59 1.73 9.09
CA SER A 84 21.01 2.21 7.76
C SER A 84 22.29 3.06 7.80
N LYS A 85 22.62 3.71 8.91
CA LYS A 85 23.87 4.50 9.08
C LYS A 85 25.13 3.62 9.04
N ILE A 86 25.01 2.35 9.36
CA ILE A 86 26.11 1.37 9.31
C ILE A 86 25.94 0.38 8.14
N GLY A 87 25.01 0.64 7.23
CA GLY A 87 24.74 -0.18 6.03
C GLY A 87 24.02 -1.49 6.31
N VAL A 88 23.54 -1.73 7.53
CA VAL A 88 22.63 -2.83 7.85
C VAL A 88 21.28 -2.56 7.23
N VAL A 89 20.65 -3.59 6.65
CA VAL A 89 19.40 -3.47 5.86
C VAL A 89 18.20 -3.96 6.67
N PRO A 90 17.35 -3.07 7.19
CA PRO A 90 16.15 -3.46 7.91
C PRO A 90 15.10 -4.10 6.99
N ALA A 91 14.50 -5.20 7.42
CA ALA A 91 13.30 -5.76 6.81
C ALA A 91 12.09 -5.29 7.63
N LEU A 92 11.31 -4.34 7.06
CA LEU A 92 10.19 -3.70 7.76
C LEU A 92 8.96 -4.61 7.69
N ILE A 93 8.72 -5.38 8.75
CA ILE A 93 7.70 -6.43 8.76
C ILE A 93 6.37 -5.90 9.30
N ASN A 94 5.29 -6.26 8.62
CA ASN A 94 3.93 -5.96 9.04
C ASN A 94 3.63 -6.58 10.42
N SER A 95 3.34 -5.75 11.41
CA SER A 95 3.07 -6.13 12.81
C SER A 95 1.85 -7.06 12.98
N ASN A 96 0.99 -7.16 11.96
CA ASN A 96 -0.17 -8.07 11.98
C ASN A 96 0.15 -9.49 11.49
N LEU A 97 1.34 -9.75 10.95
CA LEU A 97 1.71 -11.09 10.47
C LEU A 97 1.89 -12.06 11.64
N ARG A 98 1.49 -13.31 11.41
CA ARG A 98 1.57 -14.41 12.38
C ARG A 98 2.09 -15.68 11.72
N MET A 99 2.59 -16.61 12.53
CA MET A 99 2.94 -17.97 12.10
C MET A 99 3.75 -18.00 10.80
N LYS A 100 3.26 -18.73 9.79
CA LYS A 100 3.95 -18.95 8.50
C LYS A 100 4.28 -17.66 7.75
N SER A 101 3.38 -16.69 7.74
CA SER A 101 3.60 -15.43 7.02
C SER A 101 4.68 -14.57 7.68
N LEU A 102 4.74 -14.56 9.01
CA LEU A 102 5.81 -13.90 9.75
C LEU A 102 7.15 -14.60 9.52
N ALA A 103 7.19 -15.93 9.71
CA ALA A 103 8.40 -16.71 9.48
C ALA A 103 8.93 -16.54 8.05
N PHE A 104 8.06 -16.64 7.06
CA PHE A 104 8.42 -16.44 5.65
C PHE A 104 9.00 -15.04 5.39
N SER A 105 8.44 -13.98 6.00
CA SER A 105 9.00 -12.64 5.84
C SER A 105 10.43 -12.53 6.37
N ILE A 106 10.73 -13.17 7.49
CA ILE A 106 12.07 -13.19 8.10
C ILE A 106 13.04 -14.03 7.26
N THR A 107 12.63 -15.22 6.82
CA THR A 107 13.50 -16.15 6.08
C THR A 107 13.75 -15.71 4.64
N SER A 108 12.79 -15.03 4.01
CA SER A 108 12.85 -14.61 2.59
C SER A 108 14.03 -13.68 2.28
N VAL A 109 14.52 -12.94 3.25
CA VAL A 109 15.72 -12.08 3.18
C VAL A 109 16.86 -12.58 4.05
N LYS A 110 16.73 -13.77 4.65
CA LYS A 110 17.76 -14.41 5.49
C LYS A 110 18.26 -13.50 6.62
N CYS A 111 17.32 -12.94 7.40
CA CYS A 111 17.68 -12.07 8.52
C CYS A 111 18.63 -12.74 9.51
N LYS A 112 19.65 -12.01 9.97
CA LYS A 112 20.55 -12.41 11.06
C LYS A 112 19.97 -12.12 12.45
N ALA A 113 19.02 -11.20 12.53
CA ALA A 113 18.35 -10.85 13.78
C ALA A 113 16.89 -10.49 13.56
N VAL A 114 16.11 -10.60 14.65
CA VAL A 114 14.76 -10.08 14.77
C VAL A 114 14.74 -9.05 15.90
N ILE A 115 14.49 -7.80 15.56
CA ILE A 115 14.15 -6.74 16.51
C ILE A 115 12.64 -6.69 16.60
N PHE A 116 12.08 -6.89 17.79
CA PHE A 116 10.63 -6.86 17.97
C PHE A 116 10.20 -6.01 19.16
N GLY A 117 8.97 -5.49 19.09
CA GLY A 117 8.33 -4.84 20.23
C GLY A 117 7.81 -5.87 21.21
N GLY A 118 7.95 -5.62 22.52
CA GLY A 118 7.46 -6.53 23.57
C GLY A 118 5.98 -6.86 23.43
N GLU A 119 5.19 -5.96 22.84
CA GLU A 119 3.78 -6.15 22.50
C GLU A 119 3.52 -7.30 21.51
N LEU A 120 4.55 -7.73 20.79
CA LEU A 120 4.48 -8.79 19.77
C LEU A 120 5.21 -10.08 20.14
N ILE A 121 5.66 -10.23 21.38
CA ILE A 121 6.46 -11.38 21.84
C ILE A 121 5.78 -12.73 21.55
N GLN A 122 4.47 -12.83 21.73
CA GLN A 122 3.75 -14.08 21.47
C GLN A 122 3.79 -14.46 19.99
N ALA A 123 3.66 -13.47 19.09
CA ALA A 123 3.75 -13.73 17.65
C ALA A 123 5.13 -14.21 17.21
N VAL A 124 6.19 -13.67 17.84
CA VAL A 124 7.57 -14.11 17.57
C VAL A 124 7.79 -15.52 18.13
N LYS A 125 7.33 -15.81 19.36
CA LYS A 125 7.38 -17.16 19.96
C LYS A 125 6.72 -18.21 19.06
N ASP A 126 5.52 -17.92 18.58
CA ASP A 126 4.76 -18.85 17.75
C ASP A 126 5.42 -19.08 16.39
N ALA A 127 6.14 -18.09 15.85
CA ALA A 127 6.88 -18.21 14.60
C ALA A 127 8.26 -18.89 14.74
N THR A 128 8.88 -18.85 15.93
CA THR A 128 10.25 -19.39 16.17
C THR A 128 10.44 -20.84 15.71
N PRO A 129 9.50 -21.79 15.93
CA PRO A 129 9.66 -23.16 15.42
C PRO A 129 9.79 -23.26 13.90
N LEU A 130 9.31 -22.25 13.16
CA LEU A 130 9.35 -22.18 11.70
C LEU A 130 10.60 -21.45 11.16
N LEU A 131 11.47 -20.94 12.05
CA LEU A 131 12.70 -20.21 11.73
C LEU A 131 13.97 -21.06 11.85
N LYS A 132 13.84 -22.37 12.03
CA LYS A 132 14.94 -23.31 12.28
C LYS A 132 16.00 -23.36 11.17
N GLU A 133 15.67 -22.94 9.96
CA GLU A 133 16.60 -22.86 8.84
C GLU A 133 17.57 -21.67 8.93
N LEU A 134 17.30 -20.70 9.81
CA LEU A 134 18.20 -19.59 10.11
C LEU A 134 19.05 -19.95 11.34
N GLU A 135 20.22 -20.53 11.09
CA GLU A 135 21.21 -20.79 12.13
C GLU A 135 21.64 -19.48 12.78
N ASP A 136 21.83 -19.46 14.11
CA ASP A 136 22.31 -18.32 14.92
C ASP A 136 21.43 -17.05 14.87
N LEU A 137 20.12 -17.17 14.57
CA LEU A 137 19.21 -16.04 14.57
C LEU A 137 19.14 -15.38 15.96
N GLN A 138 19.55 -14.10 16.03
CA GLN A 138 19.54 -13.33 17.28
C GLN A 138 18.20 -12.63 17.48
N TYR A 139 17.77 -12.53 18.75
CA TYR A 139 16.54 -11.84 19.12
C TYR A 139 16.85 -10.62 19.99
N PHE A 140 16.23 -9.48 19.65
CA PHE A 140 16.31 -8.23 20.39
C PHE A 140 14.90 -7.71 20.66
N CYS A 141 14.62 -7.33 21.90
CA CYS A 141 13.31 -6.80 22.28
C CYS A 141 13.42 -5.35 22.74
N LEU A 142 12.49 -4.53 22.28
CA LEU A 142 12.25 -3.19 22.80
C LEU A 142 10.94 -3.18 23.60
N GLY A 143 11.01 -2.73 24.84
CA GLY A 143 9.91 -2.79 25.79
C GLY A 143 9.97 -4.03 26.70
N GLN A 144 8.93 -4.18 27.53
CA GLN A 144 8.89 -5.29 28.49
C GLN A 144 8.70 -6.64 27.78
N PHE A 145 9.46 -7.63 28.21
CA PHE A 145 9.35 -9.02 27.74
C PHE A 145 9.78 -10.00 28.83
N ASP A 146 9.35 -11.25 28.69
CA ASP A 146 9.80 -12.36 29.53
C ASP A 146 10.87 -13.18 28.79
N PRO A 147 12.13 -13.20 29.29
CA PRO A 147 13.22 -13.97 28.68
C PRO A 147 12.96 -15.49 28.66
N ALA A 148 12.08 -16.00 29.54
CA ALA A 148 11.67 -17.40 29.51
C ALA A 148 10.77 -17.73 28.30
N VAL A 149 10.10 -16.74 27.73
CA VAL A 149 9.26 -16.89 26.51
C VAL A 149 10.13 -16.90 25.26
N ILE A 150 11.06 -15.94 25.15
CA ILE A 150 12.09 -15.85 24.10
C ILE A 150 13.37 -15.32 24.71
N PRO A 151 14.53 -15.98 24.47
CA PRO A 151 15.82 -15.50 24.97
C PRO A 151 16.34 -14.31 24.16
N ALA A 152 15.68 -13.16 24.29
CA ALA A 152 16.05 -11.92 23.60
C ALA A 152 16.97 -11.06 24.47
N LYS A 153 17.76 -10.20 23.81
CA LYS A 153 18.52 -9.13 24.47
C LYS A 153 17.66 -7.87 24.54
N SER A 154 17.68 -7.17 25.69
CA SER A 154 16.92 -5.93 25.88
C SER A 154 17.57 -4.76 25.16
N LEU A 155 16.87 -4.14 24.22
CA LEU A 155 17.31 -2.90 23.58
C LEU A 155 17.17 -1.69 24.50
N ASP A 156 16.25 -1.72 25.47
CA ASP A 156 16.10 -0.66 26.48
C ASP A 156 17.35 -0.53 27.37
N THR A 157 18.15 -1.58 27.47
CA THR A 157 19.44 -1.54 28.15
C THR A 157 20.58 -1.22 27.20
N LEU A 158 20.66 -1.92 26.04
CA LEU A 158 21.82 -1.85 25.15
C LEU A 158 21.95 -0.51 24.42
N ILE A 159 20.83 0.08 24.00
CA ILE A 159 20.84 1.33 23.24
C ILE A 159 21.34 2.51 24.10
N PRO A 160 20.82 2.76 25.32
CA PRO A 160 21.30 3.86 26.15
C PRO A 160 22.78 3.78 26.57
N GLU A 161 23.34 2.56 26.63
CA GLU A 161 24.76 2.34 26.92
C GLU A 161 25.68 2.65 25.73
N SER A 162 25.11 2.91 24.57
CA SER A 162 25.85 3.15 23.32
C SER A 162 26.06 4.66 23.07
N SER A 163 27.11 5.00 22.34
CA SER A 163 27.48 6.39 22.04
C SER A 163 26.43 7.09 21.18
N ILE A 164 26.13 8.35 21.51
CA ILE A 164 25.32 9.28 20.68
C ILE A 164 26.10 9.87 19.52
N SER A 165 27.44 9.71 19.49
CA SER A 165 28.25 10.24 18.39
C SER A 165 27.90 9.54 17.08
N PRO A 166 28.04 10.22 15.92
CA PRO A 166 27.86 9.58 14.63
C PRO A 166 28.74 8.34 14.51
N PRO A 167 28.21 7.22 13.97
CA PRO A 167 28.98 5.98 13.84
C PRO A 167 30.19 6.20 12.91
N ILE A 168 31.32 5.59 13.28
CA ILE A 168 32.54 5.64 12.49
C ILE A 168 32.51 4.43 11.54
N ASN A 169 32.95 4.61 10.28
CA ASN A 169 33.37 3.55 9.34
C ASN A 169 32.39 3.00 8.31
N HIS A 170 31.21 3.54 8.08
CA HIS A 170 30.46 3.16 6.88
C HIS A 170 30.34 4.35 5.92
N LYS A 171 31.02 4.25 4.77
CA LYS A 171 30.80 5.17 3.64
C LYS A 171 29.74 4.55 2.72
N GLY A 172 28.48 4.88 2.98
CA GLY A 172 27.37 4.39 2.17
C GLY A 172 27.32 4.98 0.77
N ASP A 173 26.57 4.34 -0.11
CA ASP A 173 26.24 4.77 -1.46
C ASP A 173 24.74 5.00 -1.61
N MET A 174 24.33 5.99 -2.40
CA MET A 174 22.91 6.27 -2.64
C MET A 174 22.18 5.11 -3.33
N ASN A 175 22.90 4.17 -3.92
CA ASN A 175 22.34 2.96 -4.54
C ASN A 175 22.35 1.75 -3.60
N ASP A 176 22.90 1.88 -2.39
CA ASP A 176 22.81 0.82 -1.39
C ASP A 176 21.35 0.58 -1.00
N ARG A 177 21.08 -0.65 -0.56
CA ARG A 177 19.78 -1.02 0.00
C ARG A 177 19.57 -0.26 1.30
N LEU A 178 18.44 0.46 1.40
CA LEU A 178 18.04 1.16 2.62
C LEU A 178 17.27 0.23 3.55
N PHE A 179 16.26 -0.44 3.00
CA PHE A 179 15.43 -1.43 3.71
C PHE A 179 14.56 -2.22 2.72
N TYR A 180 13.86 -3.23 3.25
CA TYR A 180 12.82 -3.96 2.50
C TYR A 180 11.43 -3.55 2.99
N VAL A 181 10.49 -3.43 2.05
CA VAL A 181 9.06 -3.27 2.31
C VAL A 181 8.32 -4.45 1.72
N TYR A 182 7.47 -5.09 2.52
CA TYR A 182 6.73 -6.27 2.06
C TYR A 182 5.43 -5.87 1.39
N THR A 183 5.17 -6.46 0.23
CA THR A 183 3.91 -6.31 -0.51
C THR A 183 3.12 -7.61 -0.47
N SER A 184 1.78 -7.51 -0.41
CA SER A 184 0.91 -8.67 -0.54
C SER A 184 0.99 -9.20 -1.98
N GLY A 185 1.56 -10.39 -2.15
CA GLY A 185 1.61 -11.04 -3.45
C GLY A 185 0.27 -11.67 -3.82
N THR A 186 -0.03 -11.76 -5.11
CA THR A 186 -1.16 -12.56 -5.65
C THR A 186 -1.08 -14.05 -5.26
N THR A 187 0.06 -14.51 -4.77
CA THR A 187 0.31 -15.89 -4.31
C THR A 187 0.10 -16.09 -2.81
N GLY A 188 -0.40 -15.08 -2.08
CA GLY A 188 -0.69 -15.15 -0.65
C GLY A 188 0.48 -14.86 0.30
N MET A 189 1.75 -15.12 -0.09
CA MET A 189 2.92 -14.85 0.77
C MET A 189 3.54 -13.48 0.48
N PRO A 190 3.98 -12.73 1.53
CA PRO A 190 4.56 -11.41 1.37
C PRO A 190 5.84 -11.44 0.51
N LYS A 191 6.01 -10.45 -0.38
CA LYS A 191 7.21 -10.29 -1.22
C LYS A 191 8.02 -9.10 -0.75
N ALA A 192 9.30 -9.29 -0.46
CA ALA A 192 10.22 -8.23 -0.05
C ALA A 192 10.64 -7.39 -1.26
N ALA A 193 10.11 -6.18 -1.38
CA ALA A 193 10.52 -5.19 -2.36
C ALA A 193 11.79 -4.47 -1.87
N ILE A 194 12.76 -4.30 -2.75
CA ILE A 194 14.03 -3.65 -2.45
C ILE A 194 13.85 -2.13 -2.54
N ILE A 195 14.12 -1.43 -1.44
CA ILE A 195 14.13 0.04 -1.40
C ILE A 195 15.56 0.52 -1.17
N ARG A 196 16.09 1.26 -2.16
CA ARG A 196 17.40 1.92 -2.07
C ARG A 196 17.27 3.32 -1.51
N HIS A 197 18.38 3.91 -1.01
CA HIS A 197 18.40 5.32 -0.62
C HIS A 197 17.91 6.25 -1.74
N SER A 198 18.34 6.00 -2.98
CA SER A 198 17.90 6.75 -4.16
C SER A 198 16.37 6.67 -4.38
N ARG A 199 15.79 5.49 -4.17
CA ARG A 199 14.33 5.28 -4.30
C ARG A 199 13.54 6.04 -3.25
N PHE A 200 14.00 6.00 -1.99
CA PHE A 200 13.40 6.76 -0.88
C PHE A 200 13.43 8.27 -1.17
N MET A 201 14.59 8.78 -1.62
CA MET A 201 14.75 10.20 -1.98
C MET A 201 13.84 10.61 -3.14
N TRP A 202 13.72 9.73 -4.15
CA TRP A 202 12.88 10.02 -5.31
C TRP A 202 11.41 10.10 -4.96
N LEU A 203 10.88 9.11 -4.23
CA LEU A 203 9.47 9.08 -3.81
C LEU A 203 9.16 10.27 -2.90
N GLY A 204 10.02 10.56 -1.94
CA GLY A 204 9.86 11.72 -1.05
C GLY A 204 9.89 13.05 -1.80
N ALA A 205 10.84 13.22 -2.73
CA ALA A 205 10.94 14.44 -3.54
C ALA A 205 9.71 14.61 -4.47
N GLY A 206 9.16 13.50 -4.98
CA GLY A 206 7.92 13.52 -5.75
C GLY A 206 6.78 14.13 -4.95
N ILE A 207 6.50 13.58 -3.77
CA ILE A 207 5.46 14.09 -2.86
C ILE A 207 5.72 15.55 -2.49
N HIS A 208 6.94 15.88 -2.06
CA HIS A 208 7.31 17.22 -1.60
C HIS A 208 7.05 18.30 -2.65
N TYR A 209 7.67 18.15 -3.81
CA TYR A 209 7.66 19.20 -4.84
C TYR A 209 6.35 19.24 -5.64
N MET A 210 5.69 18.11 -5.87
CA MET A 210 4.44 18.08 -6.63
C MET A 210 3.28 18.67 -5.80
N ASN A 211 3.25 18.40 -4.49
CA ASN A 211 2.22 18.94 -3.60
C ASN A 211 2.60 20.28 -2.95
N LYS A 212 3.71 20.91 -3.36
CA LYS A 212 4.17 22.20 -2.83
C LYS A 212 4.26 22.20 -1.29
N ILE A 213 4.80 21.11 -0.73
CA ILE A 213 5.03 20.99 0.72
C ILE A 213 6.17 21.93 1.11
N THR A 214 6.05 22.58 2.26
CA THR A 214 7.03 23.52 2.79
C THR A 214 7.56 23.05 4.14
N ASN A 215 8.67 23.63 4.60
CA ASN A 215 9.26 23.25 5.89
C ASN A 215 8.39 23.60 7.11
N ASP A 216 7.41 24.48 6.93
CA ASP A 216 6.48 24.89 8.00
C ASP A 216 5.28 23.95 8.12
N ASP A 217 5.10 23.07 7.15
CA ASP A 217 4.02 22.09 7.20
C ASP A 217 4.28 21.03 8.26
N VAL A 218 3.21 20.64 8.93
CA VAL A 218 3.17 19.52 9.88
C VAL A 218 2.35 18.40 9.27
N LEU A 219 2.97 17.25 9.10
CA LEU A 219 2.31 16.05 8.59
C LEU A 219 1.59 15.31 9.73
N TYR A 220 0.49 14.66 9.38
CA TYR A 220 -0.12 13.62 10.18
C TYR A 220 -0.29 12.33 9.37
N THR A 221 0.12 11.20 9.96
CA THR A 221 -0.10 9.87 9.39
C THR A 221 -0.54 8.86 10.47
N ALA A 222 -1.61 8.14 10.18
CA ALA A 222 -2.05 6.98 10.95
C ALA A 222 -1.81 5.67 10.16
N LEU A 223 -1.04 5.76 9.05
CA LEU A 223 -0.71 4.60 8.23
C LEU A 223 0.50 3.86 8.79
N PRO A 224 0.54 2.52 8.63
CA PRO A 224 1.63 1.72 9.16
C PRO A 224 3.00 2.14 8.60
N LEU A 225 3.98 2.29 9.49
CA LEU A 225 5.34 2.73 9.13
C LEU A 225 6.16 1.65 8.41
N TYR A 226 5.76 0.38 8.51
CA TYR A 226 6.36 -0.71 7.73
C TYR A 226 5.90 -0.72 6.26
N HIS A 227 4.98 0.15 5.87
CA HIS A 227 4.44 0.23 4.51
C HIS A 227 4.95 1.47 3.79
N THR A 228 5.04 1.41 2.44
CA THR A 228 5.48 2.54 1.60
C THR A 228 4.73 3.83 1.91
N ALA A 229 3.43 3.77 2.13
CA ALA A 229 2.62 4.95 2.41
C ALA A 229 3.11 5.68 3.69
N GLY A 230 3.05 5.07 4.87
CA GLY A 230 3.51 5.67 6.12
C GLY A 230 5.04 5.79 6.18
N GLY A 231 5.76 4.69 5.88
CA GLY A 231 7.21 4.58 6.08
C GLY A 231 8.07 5.32 5.04
N ILE A 232 7.55 5.55 3.83
CA ILE A 232 8.30 6.28 2.80
C ILE A 232 7.64 7.62 2.51
N LEU A 233 6.39 7.65 2.05
CA LEU A 233 5.79 8.88 1.54
C LEU A 233 5.61 9.95 2.63
N SER A 234 5.24 9.56 3.86
CA SER A 234 5.16 10.50 5.00
C SER A 234 6.52 10.77 5.61
N LEU A 235 7.24 9.73 6.07
CA LEU A 235 8.49 9.93 6.82
C LEU A 235 9.58 10.59 5.99
N SER A 236 9.57 10.44 4.66
CA SER A 236 10.53 11.14 3.79
C SER A 236 10.40 12.66 3.87
N GLN A 237 9.20 13.21 4.16
CA GLN A 237 9.03 14.65 4.32
C GLN A 237 9.78 15.15 5.56
N THR A 238 9.77 14.38 6.62
CA THR A 238 10.51 14.67 7.85
C THR A 238 12.01 14.45 7.66
N ILE A 239 12.39 13.28 7.19
CA ILE A 239 13.80 12.82 7.11
C ILE A 239 14.61 13.56 6.04
N LEU A 240 14.00 13.95 4.91
CA LEU A 240 14.71 14.61 3.79
C LEU A 240 14.49 16.12 3.72
N PHE A 241 13.36 16.62 4.21
CA PHE A 241 12.95 18.01 4.02
C PHE A 241 12.73 18.78 5.33
N GLY A 242 12.74 18.10 6.47
CA GLY A 242 12.71 18.77 7.78
C GLY A 242 11.32 19.15 8.27
N ASN A 243 10.26 18.55 7.76
CA ASN A 243 8.90 18.70 8.26
C ASN A 243 8.73 18.00 9.62
N SER A 244 7.85 18.51 10.46
CA SER A 244 7.38 17.78 11.64
C SER A 244 6.33 16.74 11.22
N CYS A 245 6.27 15.60 11.92
CA CYS A 245 5.30 14.55 11.65
C CYS A 245 4.64 14.04 12.94
N GLY A 246 3.31 14.13 13.01
CA GLY A 246 2.51 13.39 13.99
C GLY A 246 2.23 11.97 13.48
N ILE A 247 2.56 10.96 14.27
CA ILE A 247 2.29 9.56 13.98
C ILE A 247 1.31 8.98 14.98
N ARG A 248 0.51 8.01 14.52
CA ARG A 248 -0.38 7.22 15.37
C ARG A 248 -0.09 5.74 15.19
N SER A 249 -0.05 4.99 16.31
CA SER A 249 0.27 3.56 16.27
C SER A 249 -0.77 2.75 15.48
N LYS A 250 -2.06 3.04 15.69
CA LYS A 250 -3.18 2.38 15.00
C LYS A 250 -4.21 3.41 14.53
N PHE A 251 -4.67 3.29 13.31
CA PHE A 251 -5.72 4.16 12.77
C PHE A 251 -7.00 4.10 13.62
N SER A 252 -7.64 5.26 13.77
CA SER A 252 -8.96 5.39 14.36
C SER A 252 -9.75 6.47 13.61
N ALA A 253 -10.83 6.07 12.94
CA ALA A 253 -11.66 6.99 12.16
C ALA A 253 -12.28 8.08 13.04
N SER A 254 -12.75 7.73 14.25
CA SER A 254 -13.36 8.69 15.19
C SER A 254 -12.37 9.69 15.79
N LYS A 255 -11.05 9.37 15.80
CA LYS A 255 -10.00 10.20 16.39
C LYS A 255 -9.15 10.95 15.36
N PHE A 256 -9.38 10.71 14.08
CA PHE A 256 -8.53 11.25 13.00
C PHE A 256 -8.41 12.78 13.05
N TRP A 257 -9.53 13.49 13.13
CA TRP A 257 -9.53 14.95 13.19
C TRP A 257 -9.07 15.48 14.54
N ASP A 258 -9.36 14.77 15.65
CA ASP A 258 -8.85 15.13 16.97
C ASP A 258 -7.31 15.10 16.98
N ASP A 259 -6.70 14.11 16.35
CA ASP A 259 -5.25 14.02 16.22
C ASP A 259 -4.69 15.09 15.29
N CYS A 260 -5.34 15.39 14.17
CA CYS A 260 -4.95 16.49 13.28
C CYS A 260 -4.93 17.84 14.01
N ILE A 261 -5.92 18.09 14.87
CA ILE A 261 -5.99 19.29 15.70
C ILE A 261 -4.89 19.27 16.76
N LYS A 262 -4.74 18.14 17.49
CA LYS A 262 -3.74 17.97 18.55
C LYS A 262 -2.32 18.25 18.08
N TYR A 263 -1.97 17.73 16.90
CA TYR A 263 -0.64 17.89 16.32
C TYR A 263 -0.49 19.17 15.49
N GLU A 264 -1.54 19.99 15.39
CA GLU A 264 -1.59 21.18 14.53
C GLU A 264 -1.22 20.86 13.06
N ALA A 265 -1.65 19.69 12.59
CA ALA A 265 -1.32 19.21 11.27
C ALA A 265 -1.90 20.10 10.18
N THR A 266 -1.08 20.39 9.16
CA THR A 266 -1.46 21.12 7.95
C THR A 266 -1.61 20.20 6.75
N ILE A 267 -1.03 19.01 6.85
CA ILE A 267 -1.09 17.96 5.83
C ILE A 267 -1.46 16.64 6.51
N ALA A 268 -2.39 15.89 5.93
CA ALA A 268 -2.70 14.54 6.38
C ALA A 268 -2.58 13.53 5.25
N GLN A 269 -2.16 12.32 5.59
CA GLN A 269 -2.07 11.22 4.66
C GLN A 269 -3.29 10.31 4.75
N TYR A 270 -3.72 9.77 3.61
CA TYR A 270 -4.84 8.84 3.55
C TYR A 270 -4.55 7.61 2.66
N ILE A 271 -5.39 6.62 2.82
CA ILE A 271 -5.74 5.60 1.82
C ILE A 271 -7.25 5.71 1.64
N GLY A 272 -7.78 5.47 0.44
CA GLY A 272 -9.19 5.69 0.12
C GLY A 272 -10.17 5.02 1.09
N GLU A 273 -9.84 3.81 1.59
CA GLU A 273 -10.65 3.14 2.61
C GLU A 273 -10.70 3.91 3.94
N LEU A 274 -9.62 4.59 4.34
CA LEU A 274 -9.65 5.46 5.52
C LEU A 274 -10.60 6.63 5.34
N CYS A 275 -10.63 7.24 4.14
CA CYS A 275 -11.58 8.31 3.83
C CYS A 275 -13.02 7.82 3.97
N ARG A 276 -13.32 6.61 3.52
CA ARG A 276 -14.63 5.98 3.66
C ARG A 276 -14.99 5.77 5.14
N TYR A 277 -14.08 5.22 5.95
CA TYR A 277 -14.31 5.02 7.40
C TYR A 277 -14.49 6.34 8.16
N ILE A 278 -13.77 7.40 7.77
CA ILE A 278 -13.92 8.73 8.35
C ILE A 278 -15.29 9.32 7.97
N LEU A 279 -15.73 9.16 6.71
CA LEU A 279 -17.06 9.59 6.26
C LEU A 279 -18.20 8.88 6.99
N ALA A 280 -18.03 7.61 7.32
CA ALA A 280 -19.02 6.82 8.04
C ALA A 280 -19.19 7.27 9.52
N GLN A 281 -18.28 8.10 10.06
CA GLN A 281 -18.44 8.61 11.41
C GLN A 281 -19.53 9.68 11.48
N PRO A 282 -20.25 9.80 12.61
CA PRO A 282 -21.17 10.91 12.86
C PRO A 282 -20.46 12.27 12.68
N GLU A 283 -21.17 13.25 12.16
CA GLU A 283 -20.65 14.63 12.05
C GLU A 283 -20.36 15.24 13.42
N LYS A 284 -19.25 15.96 13.53
CA LYS A 284 -18.83 16.62 14.74
C LYS A 284 -18.13 17.96 14.43
N PRO A 285 -18.08 18.91 15.37
CA PRO A 285 -17.43 20.22 15.15
C PRO A 285 -15.98 20.11 14.67
N GLN A 286 -15.25 19.10 15.14
CA GLN A 286 -13.85 18.84 14.77
C GLN A 286 -13.66 18.55 13.27
N ASP A 287 -14.71 18.15 12.57
CA ASP A 287 -14.67 17.88 11.12
C ASP A 287 -14.17 19.09 10.31
N LYS A 288 -14.31 20.32 10.84
CA LYS A 288 -13.91 21.59 10.17
C LYS A 288 -13.00 22.46 11.00
N GLN A 289 -12.59 22.05 12.21
CA GLN A 289 -11.75 22.85 13.11
C GLN A 289 -10.24 22.63 12.93
N HIS A 290 -9.85 21.74 12.05
CA HIS A 290 -8.46 21.45 11.74
C HIS A 290 -7.85 22.49 10.77
N LYS A 291 -6.50 22.43 10.63
CA LYS A 291 -5.72 23.31 9.74
C LYS A 291 -5.26 22.60 8.44
N ILE A 292 -5.85 21.47 8.10
CA ILE A 292 -5.43 20.67 6.95
C ILE A 292 -5.69 21.43 5.65
N ARG A 293 -4.61 21.75 4.92
CA ARG A 293 -4.64 22.41 3.62
C ARG A 293 -4.46 21.44 2.44
N LEU A 294 -3.98 20.23 2.73
CA LEU A 294 -3.69 19.20 1.76
C LEU A 294 -3.89 17.83 2.40
N MET A 295 -4.58 16.96 1.71
CA MET A 295 -4.48 15.52 1.97
C MET A 295 -3.85 14.84 0.75
N PHE A 296 -2.90 13.93 0.98
CA PHE A 296 -2.32 13.14 -0.09
C PHE A 296 -2.40 11.65 0.22
N GLY A 297 -2.59 10.86 -0.82
CA GLY A 297 -2.73 9.42 -0.67
C GLY A 297 -3.12 8.73 -1.96
N ASN A 298 -3.66 7.54 -1.86
CA ASN A 298 -4.10 6.76 -3.00
C ASN A 298 -5.43 6.05 -2.74
N GLY A 299 -6.23 5.91 -3.79
CA GLY A 299 -7.46 5.13 -3.78
C GLY A 299 -8.69 5.86 -3.27
N LEU A 300 -8.69 7.20 -3.26
CA LEU A 300 -9.92 7.97 -3.00
C LEU A 300 -10.90 7.76 -4.15
N ARG A 301 -11.98 7.06 -3.85
CA ARG A 301 -12.99 6.70 -4.85
C ARG A 301 -13.72 7.95 -5.37
N PRO A 302 -13.96 8.07 -6.71
CA PRO A 302 -14.68 9.20 -7.28
C PRO A 302 -16.04 9.46 -6.64
N GLN A 303 -16.74 8.40 -6.25
CA GLN A 303 -18.09 8.44 -5.68
C GLN A 303 -18.16 9.17 -4.34
N ILE A 304 -17.10 9.09 -3.53
CA ILE A 304 -17.06 9.77 -2.22
C ILE A 304 -16.20 11.02 -2.21
N TRP A 305 -15.49 11.32 -3.31
CA TRP A 305 -14.51 12.40 -3.38
C TRP A 305 -15.09 13.75 -3.00
N GLN A 306 -16.16 14.16 -3.69
CA GLN A 306 -16.75 15.47 -3.44
C GLN A 306 -17.36 15.56 -2.04
N GLN A 307 -18.08 14.52 -1.60
CA GLN A 307 -18.64 14.46 -0.26
C GLN A 307 -17.55 14.59 0.83
N PHE A 308 -16.41 13.92 0.65
CA PHE A 308 -15.29 13.99 1.57
C PHE A 308 -14.70 15.40 1.64
N VAL A 309 -14.43 16.01 0.50
CA VAL A 309 -13.87 17.35 0.38
C VAL A 309 -14.78 18.39 1.02
N ASP A 310 -16.09 18.33 0.74
CA ASP A 310 -17.08 19.31 1.24
C ASP A 310 -17.32 19.17 2.74
N ARG A 311 -17.47 17.92 3.23
CA ARG A 311 -17.71 17.69 4.66
C ARG A 311 -16.52 18.17 5.51
N PHE A 312 -15.31 17.83 5.11
CA PHE A 312 -14.11 18.12 5.89
C PHE A 312 -13.38 19.39 5.45
N ASN A 313 -13.93 20.14 4.51
CA ASN A 313 -13.33 21.39 4.01
C ASN A 313 -11.85 21.22 3.59
N ILE A 314 -11.55 20.22 2.76
CA ILE A 314 -10.18 19.93 2.32
C ILE A 314 -9.92 20.62 0.97
N PRO A 315 -9.09 21.68 0.92
CA PRO A 315 -8.92 22.47 -0.30
C PRO A 315 -8.11 21.74 -1.38
N ASN A 316 -7.23 20.80 -1.02
CA ASN A 316 -6.39 20.12 -1.98
C ASN A 316 -6.28 18.63 -1.68
N ILE A 317 -6.44 17.83 -2.74
CA ILE A 317 -6.20 16.38 -2.74
C ILE A 317 -5.03 16.06 -3.67
N GLY A 318 -3.98 15.47 -3.14
CA GLY A 318 -2.86 14.93 -3.90
C GLY A 318 -3.05 13.43 -4.12
N GLU A 319 -3.98 13.03 -5.00
CA GLU A 319 -4.21 11.63 -5.31
C GLU A 319 -3.05 11.07 -6.11
N LEU A 320 -2.49 9.95 -5.69
CA LEU A 320 -1.34 9.33 -6.32
C LEU A 320 -1.61 7.88 -6.72
N TYR A 321 -0.91 7.45 -7.75
CA TYR A 321 -0.86 6.06 -8.16
C TYR A 321 0.59 5.59 -8.25
N GLY A 322 0.84 4.39 -7.72
CA GLY A 322 2.14 3.74 -7.80
C GLY A 322 2.17 2.44 -7.02
N SER A 323 3.21 1.65 -7.26
CA SER A 323 3.50 0.45 -6.50
C SER A 323 4.84 0.57 -5.77
N THR A 324 5.00 -0.18 -4.68
CA THR A 324 6.20 -0.16 -3.83
C THR A 324 7.47 -0.44 -4.64
N GLU A 325 7.44 -1.49 -5.46
CA GLU A 325 8.54 -1.96 -6.28
C GLU A 325 8.69 -1.22 -7.62
N GLY A 326 7.59 -0.65 -8.14
CA GLY A 326 7.51 -0.17 -9.52
C GLY A 326 8.14 1.18 -9.77
N ASN A 327 8.51 1.45 -11.01
CA ASN A 327 9.05 2.72 -11.46
C ASN A 327 8.03 3.61 -12.19
N ALA A 328 6.77 3.18 -12.26
CA ALA A 328 5.65 3.89 -12.87
C ALA A 328 4.77 4.50 -11.76
N ASN A 329 4.98 5.80 -11.48
CA ASN A 329 4.25 6.52 -10.45
C ASN A 329 3.74 7.84 -11.05
N VAL A 330 2.49 8.16 -10.79
CA VAL A 330 1.85 9.41 -11.23
C VAL A 330 1.10 10.06 -10.08
N ILE A 331 0.83 11.34 -10.20
CA ILE A 331 0.11 12.09 -9.19
C ILE A 331 -0.85 13.08 -9.87
N ASN A 332 -2.03 13.20 -9.33
CA ASN A 332 -3.02 14.22 -9.64
C ASN A 332 -2.87 15.36 -8.62
N ILE A 333 -2.42 16.51 -9.09
CA ILE A 333 -2.21 17.72 -8.27
C ILE A 333 -3.22 18.84 -8.60
N ASP A 334 -4.14 18.58 -9.51
CA ASP A 334 -5.07 19.57 -10.04
C ASP A 334 -6.49 19.39 -9.47
N ASN A 335 -6.67 18.55 -8.46
CA ASN A 335 -7.98 18.19 -7.88
C ASN A 335 -8.97 17.63 -8.92
N LYS A 336 -8.49 17.02 -10.01
CA LYS A 336 -9.36 16.35 -11.00
C LYS A 336 -10.02 15.16 -10.35
N VAL A 337 -11.31 15.26 -10.08
CA VAL A 337 -12.06 14.21 -9.37
C VAL A 337 -11.92 12.86 -10.06
N GLY A 338 -11.52 11.85 -9.30
CA GLY A 338 -11.33 10.46 -9.76
C GLY A 338 -10.05 10.20 -10.55
N ALA A 339 -9.30 11.21 -10.97
CA ALA A 339 -8.02 10.99 -11.62
C ALA A 339 -6.94 10.59 -10.58
N VAL A 340 -6.14 9.57 -10.91
CA VAL A 340 -5.04 9.08 -10.05
C VAL A 340 -3.69 9.67 -10.43
N GLY A 341 -3.63 10.43 -11.53
CA GLY A 341 -2.40 11.07 -11.99
C GLY A 341 -2.55 11.69 -13.36
N PHE A 342 -1.42 12.20 -13.85
CA PHE A 342 -1.32 12.87 -15.14
C PHE A 342 -0.13 12.34 -15.93
N MET A 343 -0.31 12.16 -17.25
CA MET A 343 0.72 11.79 -18.21
C MET A 343 0.70 12.77 -19.38
N SER A 344 1.81 13.46 -19.59
CA SER A 344 1.90 14.47 -20.67
C SER A 344 1.82 13.82 -22.05
N ARG A 345 0.84 14.21 -22.86
CA ARG A 345 0.72 13.85 -24.27
C ARG A 345 1.68 14.66 -25.16
N ILE A 346 2.08 15.86 -24.70
CA ILE A 346 2.93 16.78 -25.46
C ILE A 346 4.41 16.39 -25.34
N ILE A 347 4.87 16.01 -24.13
CA ILE A 347 6.25 15.68 -23.84
C ILE A 347 6.38 14.30 -23.13
N PRO A 348 5.92 13.21 -23.76
CA PRO A 348 5.85 11.88 -23.11
C PRO A 348 7.22 11.33 -22.72
N THR A 349 8.30 11.83 -23.33
CA THR A 349 9.70 11.39 -23.07
C THR A 349 10.25 11.91 -21.73
N VAL A 350 9.67 12.95 -21.14
CA VAL A 350 10.11 13.52 -19.86
C VAL A 350 9.91 12.53 -18.71
N TYR A 351 8.81 11.80 -18.75
CA TYR A 351 8.52 10.70 -17.82
C TYR A 351 7.93 9.52 -18.61
N PRO A 352 8.74 8.50 -18.96
CA PRO A 352 8.39 7.49 -19.94
C PRO A 352 7.52 6.38 -19.35
N VAL A 353 6.29 6.71 -19.04
CA VAL A 353 5.19 5.82 -18.72
C VAL A 353 4.19 5.76 -19.88
N SER A 354 3.40 4.72 -19.98
CA SER A 354 2.40 4.57 -21.05
C SER A 354 1.31 3.59 -20.65
N LEU A 355 0.21 3.61 -21.40
CA LEU A 355 -0.78 2.54 -21.39
C LEU A 355 -0.56 1.66 -22.63
N ILE A 356 -0.56 0.36 -22.44
CA ILE A 356 -0.46 -0.63 -23.52
C ILE A 356 -1.75 -1.48 -23.57
N LYS A 357 -2.16 -1.84 -24.80
CA LYS A 357 -3.31 -2.72 -25.00
C LYS A 357 -3.00 -4.12 -24.48
N VAL A 358 -3.94 -4.70 -23.77
CA VAL A 358 -3.88 -6.07 -23.27
C VAL A 358 -5.13 -6.82 -23.68
N ASP A 359 -5.00 -8.13 -23.85
CA ASP A 359 -6.13 -9.01 -24.07
C ASP A 359 -7.02 -9.04 -22.82
N ALA A 360 -8.31 -8.83 -23.00
CA ALA A 360 -9.25 -8.71 -21.90
C ALA A 360 -9.45 -10.01 -21.10
N ASN A 361 -9.16 -11.18 -21.72
CA ASN A 361 -9.35 -12.47 -21.07
C ASN A 361 -8.08 -12.97 -20.38
N THR A 362 -6.91 -12.80 -21.06
CA THR A 362 -5.64 -13.32 -20.57
C THR A 362 -4.81 -12.28 -19.81
N GLY A 363 -5.06 -10.98 -20.06
CA GLY A 363 -4.23 -9.89 -19.56
C GLY A 363 -2.89 -9.76 -20.30
N ASP A 364 -2.66 -10.55 -21.35
CA ASP A 364 -1.40 -10.51 -22.08
C ASP A 364 -1.30 -9.27 -22.97
N PRO A 365 -0.13 -8.64 -23.09
CA PRO A 365 0.08 -7.50 -23.96
C PRO A 365 -0.12 -7.81 -25.44
N ILE A 366 -0.96 -7.02 -26.12
CA ILE A 366 -1.20 -7.11 -27.55
C ILE A 366 -0.04 -6.46 -28.31
N ARG A 367 0.49 -7.16 -29.32
CA ARG A 367 1.67 -6.74 -30.08
C ARG A 367 1.36 -6.50 -31.56
N ASP A 368 2.09 -5.56 -32.14
CA ASP A 368 2.04 -5.30 -33.58
C ASP A 368 2.84 -6.38 -34.38
N ASN A 369 2.85 -6.24 -35.69
CA ASN A 369 3.57 -7.14 -36.61
C ASN A 369 5.11 -7.12 -36.45
N ARG A 370 5.66 -6.12 -35.75
CA ARG A 370 7.08 -6.02 -35.37
C ARG A 370 7.36 -6.67 -34.01
N GLY A 371 6.29 -7.17 -33.33
CA GLY A 371 6.36 -7.75 -32.00
C GLY A 371 6.55 -6.72 -30.87
N LEU A 372 6.15 -5.45 -31.09
CA LEU A 372 6.12 -4.39 -30.07
C LEU A 372 4.72 -4.20 -29.49
N CYS A 373 4.62 -3.77 -28.23
CA CYS A 373 3.34 -3.51 -27.61
C CYS A 373 2.60 -2.34 -28.27
N ILE A 374 1.29 -2.49 -28.47
CA ILE A 374 0.43 -1.45 -29.02
C ILE A 374 0.03 -0.52 -27.87
N ARG A 375 0.23 0.80 -28.06
CA ARG A 375 -0.22 1.81 -27.10
C ARG A 375 -1.72 2.01 -27.19
N CYS A 376 -2.33 2.38 -26.06
CA CYS A 376 -3.73 2.81 -26.02
C CYS A 376 -3.87 4.26 -26.53
N GLU A 377 -4.98 4.51 -27.22
CA GLU A 377 -5.46 5.86 -27.49
C GLU A 377 -6.25 6.41 -26.28
N PRO A 378 -6.45 7.73 -26.18
CA PRO A 378 -7.33 8.29 -25.15
C PRO A 378 -8.71 7.64 -25.15
N GLY A 379 -9.24 7.35 -23.96
CA GLY A 379 -10.50 6.63 -23.78
C GLY A 379 -10.37 5.10 -23.71
N GLU A 380 -9.29 4.53 -24.24
CA GLU A 380 -9.08 3.08 -24.21
C GLU A 380 -8.46 2.63 -22.87
N PRO A 381 -8.96 1.56 -22.25
CA PRO A 381 -8.31 0.94 -21.08
C PRO A 381 -7.05 0.19 -21.50
N GLY A 382 -6.02 0.22 -20.66
CA GLY A 382 -4.80 -0.53 -20.90
C GLY A 382 -3.95 -0.69 -19.65
N GLU A 383 -3.01 -1.63 -19.70
CA GLU A 383 -2.09 -1.84 -18.60
C GLU A 383 -1.07 -0.70 -18.53
N PHE A 384 -0.92 -0.15 -17.32
CA PHE A 384 0.02 0.94 -17.08
C PHE A 384 1.45 0.39 -16.94
N VAL A 385 2.37 0.95 -17.72
CA VAL A 385 3.75 0.47 -17.81
C VAL A 385 4.75 1.61 -17.68
N GLY A 386 5.92 1.32 -17.09
CA GLY A 386 7.02 2.26 -16.98
C GLY A 386 8.29 1.73 -17.63
N LYS A 387 8.88 2.48 -18.58
CA LYS A 387 10.13 2.09 -19.22
C LYS A 387 11.25 1.97 -18.20
N ILE A 388 11.97 0.84 -18.21
CA ILE A 388 13.11 0.59 -17.33
C ILE A 388 14.37 1.16 -17.99
N ILE A 389 15.05 2.05 -17.27
CA ILE A 389 16.32 2.65 -17.69
C ILE A 389 17.35 2.38 -16.60
N THR A 390 18.19 1.38 -16.83
CA THR A 390 19.14 0.88 -15.82
C THR A 390 20.23 1.89 -15.44
N SER A 391 20.53 2.84 -16.33
CA SER A 391 21.50 3.92 -16.07
C SER A 391 20.94 5.10 -15.26
N ASP A 392 19.63 5.11 -15.00
CA ASP A 392 18.95 6.15 -14.24
C ASP A 392 18.35 5.58 -12.96
N PRO A 393 18.90 5.87 -11.77
CA PRO A 393 18.39 5.34 -10.48
C PRO A 393 16.91 5.64 -10.21
N ILE A 394 16.35 6.64 -10.91
CA ILE A 394 14.95 7.03 -10.78
C ILE A 394 14.02 6.10 -11.59
N ARG A 395 14.55 5.58 -12.71
CA ARG A 395 13.80 4.81 -13.71
C ARG A 395 14.22 3.35 -13.76
N GLN A 396 15.18 2.96 -12.93
CA GLN A 396 15.51 1.55 -12.75
C GLN A 396 14.38 0.85 -12.00
N PHE A 397 14.32 -0.45 -12.15
CA PHE A 397 13.40 -1.32 -11.45
C PHE A 397 14.21 -2.27 -10.58
N ASP A 398 14.18 -2.05 -9.26
CA ASP A 398 14.94 -2.87 -8.30
C ASP A 398 14.23 -4.21 -8.00
N GLY A 399 12.90 -4.23 -8.12
CA GLY A 399 12.08 -5.43 -7.98
C GLY A 399 12.03 -5.97 -6.55
N TYR A 400 12.02 -7.29 -6.47
CA TYR A 400 11.96 -8.05 -5.24
C TYR A 400 13.24 -8.83 -5.00
N VAL A 401 13.48 -9.23 -3.76
CA VAL A 401 14.56 -10.19 -3.43
C VAL A 401 14.37 -11.49 -4.23
N ASN A 402 13.12 -11.95 -4.38
CA ASN A 402 12.79 -13.07 -5.25
C ASN A 402 12.88 -12.68 -6.73
N GLN A 403 13.93 -13.17 -7.41
CA GLN A 403 14.20 -12.87 -8.81
C GLN A 403 13.11 -13.37 -9.78
N ASN A 404 12.43 -14.48 -9.47
CA ASN A 404 11.33 -14.98 -10.30
C ASN A 404 10.11 -14.06 -10.22
N ALA A 405 9.82 -13.51 -9.04
CA ALA A 405 8.78 -12.49 -8.88
C ALA A 405 9.12 -11.19 -9.63
N THR A 406 10.40 -10.79 -9.62
CA THR A 406 10.91 -9.63 -10.37
C THR A 406 10.75 -9.83 -11.87
N LYS A 407 11.17 -10.99 -12.41
CA LYS A 407 11.07 -11.29 -13.85
C LYS A 407 9.64 -11.25 -14.37
N LYS A 408 8.66 -11.69 -13.59
CA LYS A 408 7.23 -11.65 -13.96
C LYS A 408 6.67 -10.23 -14.12
N LYS A 409 7.34 -9.23 -13.58
CA LYS A 409 6.97 -7.81 -13.68
C LYS A 409 7.69 -7.06 -14.81
N ILE A 410 8.47 -7.75 -15.65
CA ILE A 410 9.23 -7.14 -16.73
C ILE A 410 8.74 -7.66 -18.07
N ILE A 411 8.33 -6.75 -18.95
CA ILE A 411 8.07 -7.02 -20.35
C ILE A 411 9.25 -6.52 -21.21
N ARG A 412 9.61 -7.32 -22.21
CA ARG A 412 10.65 -7.00 -23.18
C ARG A 412 10.04 -6.58 -24.51
N ASP A 413 10.81 -5.83 -25.30
CA ASP A 413 10.36 -5.32 -26.60
C ASP A 413 9.02 -4.57 -26.48
N CYS A 414 8.93 -3.67 -25.51
CA CYS A 414 7.70 -2.95 -25.23
C CYS A 414 7.47 -1.82 -26.25
N PHE A 415 8.41 -0.88 -26.35
CA PHE A 415 8.29 0.29 -27.23
C PHE A 415 9.29 0.27 -28.37
N THR A 416 10.44 -0.35 -28.16
CA THR A 416 11.51 -0.53 -29.13
C THR A 416 12.17 -1.88 -28.89
N LYS A 417 12.74 -2.49 -29.96
CA LYS A 417 13.48 -3.75 -29.82
C LYS A 417 14.61 -3.61 -28.79
N GLY A 418 14.69 -4.57 -27.87
CA GLY A 418 15.70 -4.64 -26.81
C GLY A 418 15.38 -3.80 -25.56
N ASP A 419 14.29 -3.02 -25.52
CA ASP A 419 13.91 -2.31 -24.32
C ASP A 419 13.17 -3.19 -23.31
N MET A 420 13.02 -2.68 -22.11
CA MET A 420 12.26 -3.31 -21.02
C MET A 420 11.33 -2.28 -20.38
N ALA A 421 10.17 -2.78 -19.94
CA ALA A 421 9.25 -1.98 -19.14
C ALA A 421 8.73 -2.80 -17.94
N PHE A 422 8.40 -2.09 -16.88
CA PHE A 422 7.72 -2.62 -15.71
C PHE A 422 6.23 -2.72 -16.00
N LEU A 423 5.63 -3.87 -15.72
CA LEU A 423 4.19 -4.14 -15.76
C LEU A 423 3.60 -3.87 -14.38
N SER A 424 2.68 -2.92 -14.29
CA SER A 424 2.04 -2.59 -13.01
C SER A 424 1.11 -3.71 -12.53
N GLY A 425 0.42 -4.36 -13.44
CA GLY A 425 -0.68 -5.28 -13.15
C GLY A 425 -2.01 -4.54 -12.91
N ASP A 426 -2.09 -3.29 -13.35
CA ASP A 426 -3.29 -2.45 -13.16
C ASP A 426 -3.73 -1.85 -14.51
N LEU A 427 -5.03 -1.85 -14.74
CA LEU A 427 -5.67 -1.24 -15.91
C LEU A 427 -6.05 0.20 -15.59
N LEU A 428 -5.59 1.13 -16.40
CA LEU A 428 -5.95 2.54 -16.33
C LEU A 428 -6.52 3.00 -17.68
N ARG A 429 -7.24 4.11 -17.66
CA ARG A 429 -7.72 4.82 -18.84
C ARG A 429 -7.22 6.26 -18.79
N MET A 430 -6.75 6.77 -19.91
CA MET A 430 -6.34 8.17 -20.07
C MET A 430 -7.43 8.96 -20.77
N ASP A 431 -7.75 10.17 -20.31
CA ASP A 431 -8.61 11.09 -21.02
C ASP A 431 -7.84 11.91 -22.08
N GLU A 432 -8.57 12.76 -22.83
CA GLU A 432 -8.00 13.61 -23.88
C GLU A 432 -6.98 14.63 -23.36
N ASP A 433 -7.11 15.03 -22.10
CA ASP A 433 -6.20 15.97 -21.44
C ASP A 433 -4.93 15.31 -20.90
N GLY A 434 -4.92 13.98 -20.76
CA GLY A 434 -3.80 13.19 -20.23
C GLY A 434 -3.95 12.79 -18.76
N TYR A 435 -5.12 13.00 -18.16
CA TYR A 435 -5.40 12.47 -16.82
C TYR A 435 -5.65 10.97 -16.87
N LEU A 436 -5.14 10.27 -15.86
CA LEU A 436 -5.25 8.82 -15.73
C LEU A 436 -6.30 8.47 -14.68
N PHE A 437 -7.17 7.53 -15.02
CA PHE A 437 -8.22 7.00 -14.16
C PHE A 437 -7.97 5.52 -13.93
N PHE A 438 -8.00 5.08 -12.69
CA PHE A 438 -7.88 3.68 -12.35
C PHE A 438 -9.17 2.94 -12.74
N MET A 439 -9.05 1.81 -13.42
CA MET A 439 -10.18 1.02 -13.86
C MET A 439 -10.34 -0.24 -13.01
N ASP A 440 -9.28 -1.06 -12.95
CA ASP A 440 -9.26 -2.32 -12.19
C ASP A 440 -7.83 -2.89 -12.14
N ARG A 441 -7.66 -4.04 -11.49
CA ARG A 441 -6.44 -4.83 -11.60
C ARG A 441 -6.54 -5.81 -12.75
N THR A 442 -5.41 -6.06 -13.41
CA THR A 442 -5.31 -7.12 -14.40
C THR A 442 -5.63 -8.47 -13.74
N GLY A 443 -6.72 -9.12 -14.16
CA GLY A 443 -7.22 -10.37 -13.60
C GLY A 443 -8.30 -10.25 -12.51
N ASP A 444 -8.61 -9.04 -12.00
CA ASP A 444 -9.79 -8.81 -11.14
C ASP A 444 -11.04 -8.50 -11.99
N THR A 445 -10.89 -7.75 -13.08
CA THR A 445 -11.93 -7.63 -14.10
C THR A 445 -12.32 -9.02 -14.61
N PHE A 446 -13.58 -9.31 -14.61
CA PHE A 446 -14.09 -10.57 -15.13
C PHE A 446 -15.03 -10.33 -16.32
N ARG A 447 -15.19 -11.35 -17.16
CA ARG A 447 -16.08 -11.30 -18.32
C ARG A 447 -17.30 -12.16 -18.07
N TRP A 448 -18.46 -11.59 -18.31
CA TRP A 448 -19.72 -12.31 -18.25
C TRP A 448 -20.50 -12.14 -19.54
N ARG A 449 -20.77 -13.25 -20.23
CA ARG A 449 -21.52 -13.27 -21.49
C ARG A 449 -21.01 -12.29 -22.54
N GLY A 450 -19.70 -12.22 -22.69
CA GLY A 450 -19.06 -11.33 -23.67
C GLY A 450 -18.76 -9.92 -23.20
N GLU A 451 -19.29 -9.48 -22.04
CA GLU A 451 -19.11 -8.14 -21.49
C GLU A 451 -18.11 -8.10 -20.33
N ASN A 452 -17.25 -7.12 -20.30
CA ASN A 452 -16.29 -6.90 -19.22
C ASN A 452 -16.95 -6.18 -18.03
N VAL A 453 -16.71 -6.69 -16.83
CA VAL A 453 -17.19 -6.12 -15.57
C VAL A 453 -16.02 -5.68 -14.71
N SER A 454 -15.95 -4.38 -14.40
CA SER A 454 -15.01 -3.85 -13.43
C SER A 454 -15.50 -4.11 -12.01
N THR A 455 -14.70 -4.82 -11.22
CA THR A 455 -15.05 -5.11 -9.84
C THR A 455 -15.15 -3.84 -9.00
N MET A 456 -14.26 -2.87 -9.26
CA MET A 456 -14.25 -1.59 -8.54
C MET A 456 -15.46 -0.70 -8.83
N GLU A 457 -15.96 -0.71 -10.07
CA GLU A 457 -17.17 0.04 -10.43
C GLU A 457 -18.38 -0.49 -9.64
N VAL A 458 -18.55 -1.80 -9.64
CA VAL A 458 -19.65 -2.47 -8.91
C VAL A 458 -19.49 -2.28 -7.40
N GLU A 459 -18.29 -2.46 -6.83
CA GLU A 459 -18.00 -2.20 -5.42
C GLU A 459 -18.32 -0.75 -5.02
N GLY A 460 -17.97 0.21 -5.88
CA GLY A 460 -18.26 1.62 -5.66
C GLY A 460 -19.76 1.91 -5.56
N MET A 461 -20.56 1.31 -6.45
CA MET A 461 -22.02 1.46 -6.42
C MET A 461 -22.63 0.80 -5.19
N ILE A 462 -22.22 -0.42 -4.84
CA ILE A 462 -22.71 -1.13 -3.65
C ILE A 462 -22.37 -0.36 -2.38
N SER A 463 -21.14 0.14 -2.26
CA SER A 463 -20.71 0.95 -1.13
C SER A 463 -21.57 2.21 -0.92
N ASN A 464 -21.95 2.88 -2.00
CA ASN A 464 -22.85 4.04 -1.92
C ASN A 464 -24.25 3.65 -1.47
N ILE A 465 -24.82 2.58 -2.04
CA ILE A 465 -26.17 2.10 -1.71
C ILE A 465 -26.24 1.68 -0.24
N LEU A 466 -25.22 1.01 0.26
CA LEU A 466 -25.15 0.45 1.61
C LEU A 466 -24.46 1.38 2.62
N HIS A 467 -24.45 2.69 2.38
CA HIS A 467 -23.88 3.69 3.30
C HIS A 467 -22.48 3.35 3.79
N HIS A 468 -21.61 2.97 2.84
CA HIS A 468 -20.19 2.66 3.04
C HIS A 468 -19.90 1.33 3.76
N ALA A 469 -20.81 0.35 3.71
CA ALA A 469 -20.51 -1.00 4.17
C ALA A 469 -19.33 -1.63 3.39
N ASP A 470 -18.58 -2.49 4.06
CA ASP A 470 -17.50 -3.25 3.42
C ASP A 470 -18.09 -4.25 2.43
N SER A 471 -17.63 -4.19 1.19
CA SER A 471 -18.06 -5.11 0.13
C SER A 471 -16.91 -5.43 -0.82
N VAL A 472 -16.89 -6.67 -1.32
CA VAL A 472 -15.90 -7.18 -2.27
C VAL A 472 -16.61 -7.84 -3.42
N VAL A 473 -16.33 -7.39 -4.65
CA VAL A 473 -16.88 -7.97 -5.88
C VAL A 473 -15.82 -8.81 -6.59
N TYR A 474 -16.22 -9.96 -7.07
CA TYR A 474 -15.35 -10.91 -7.78
C TYR A 474 -16.15 -11.76 -8.76
N GLY A 475 -15.44 -12.33 -9.74
CA GLY A 475 -16.04 -13.25 -10.71
C GLY A 475 -15.93 -14.70 -10.25
N VAL A 476 -17.02 -15.46 -10.33
CA VAL A 476 -17.09 -16.90 -10.02
C VAL A 476 -17.45 -17.69 -11.27
N GLU A 477 -16.84 -18.86 -11.40
CA GLU A 477 -17.12 -19.76 -12.53
C GLU A 477 -18.47 -20.46 -12.32
N VAL A 478 -19.30 -20.45 -13.35
CA VAL A 478 -20.58 -21.19 -13.37
C VAL A 478 -20.46 -22.24 -14.46
N PRO A 479 -20.68 -23.54 -14.15
CA PRO A 479 -20.59 -24.61 -15.14
C PRO A 479 -21.42 -24.31 -16.40
N ASP A 480 -20.91 -24.70 -17.55
CA ASP A 480 -21.52 -24.53 -18.88
C ASP A 480 -21.87 -23.09 -19.28
N ASN A 481 -21.28 -22.08 -18.59
CA ASN A 481 -21.41 -20.68 -18.97
C ASN A 481 -20.05 -20.10 -19.38
N GLU A 482 -20.06 -19.24 -20.42
CA GLU A 482 -18.86 -18.53 -20.85
C GLU A 482 -18.56 -17.36 -19.90
N GLY A 483 -17.32 -17.33 -19.40
CA GLY A 483 -16.84 -16.28 -18.50
C GLY A 483 -17.09 -16.57 -17.03
N ARG A 484 -17.18 -15.52 -16.23
CA ARG A 484 -17.41 -15.58 -14.78
C ARG A 484 -18.59 -14.70 -14.40
N ALA A 485 -19.48 -15.23 -13.58
CA ALA A 485 -20.62 -14.48 -13.04
C ALA A 485 -20.17 -13.55 -11.89
N GLY A 486 -20.75 -12.37 -11.79
CA GLY A 486 -20.48 -11.46 -10.70
C GLY A 486 -21.02 -12.00 -9.37
N MET A 487 -20.17 -12.00 -8.35
CA MET A 487 -20.53 -12.27 -6.95
C MET A 487 -20.03 -11.14 -6.07
N VAL A 488 -20.82 -10.79 -5.07
CA VAL A 488 -20.45 -9.81 -4.04
C VAL A 488 -20.53 -10.45 -2.66
N ALA A 489 -19.45 -10.25 -1.86
CA ALA A 489 -19.48 -10.47 -0.43
C ALA A 489 -19.66 -9.13 0.29
N ILE A 490 -20.62 -9.06 1.22
CA ILE A 490 -21.00 -7.84 1.95
C ILE A 490 -20.87 -8.13 3.45
N SER A 491 -20.19 -7.25 4.17
CA SER A 491 -20.14 -7.31 5.64
C SER A 491 -21.39 -6.69 6.23
N ASP A 492 -22.16 -7.48 7.00
CA ASP A 492 -23.44 -7.05 7.61
C ASP A 492 -23.66 -7.69 8.97
N ALA A 493 -22.75 -7.45 9.92
CA ALA A 493 -22.87 -7.95 11.30
C ALA A 493 -24.15 -7.45 12.03
N GLU A 494 -24.73 -6.36 11.57
CA GLU A 494 -25.92 -5.75 12.19
C GLU A 494 -27.24 -6.15 11.49
N HIS A 495 -27.17 -6.99 10.45
CA HIS A 495 -28.33 -7.47 9.67
C HIS A 495 -29.19 -6.34 9.10
N LYS A 496 -28.56 -5.29 8.59
CA LYS A 496 -29.21 -4.09 8.04
C LYS A 496 -29.40 -4.10 6.53
N VAL A 497 -28.74 -5.03 5.80
CA VAL A 497 -28.79 -5.08 4.35
C VAL A 497 -30.16 -5.53 3.86
N ASP A 498 -30.86 -4.64 3.18
CA ASP A 498 -32.07 -4.97 2.45
C ASP A 498 -31.75 -5.31 0.99
N LEU A 499 -31.75 -6.61 0.66
CA LEU A 499 -31.43 -7.11 -0.67
C LEU A 499 -32.40 -6.63 -1.77
N LYS A 500 -33.66 -6.26 -1.43
CA LYS A 500 -34.62 -5.70 -2.39
C LYS A 500 -34.25 -4.27 -2.76
N VAL A 501 -33.88 -3.47 -1.77
CA VAL A 501 -33.39 -2.11 -1.99
C VAL A 501 -32.09 -2.17 -2.77
N LEU A 502 -31.13 -2.99 -2.36
CA LEU A 502 -29.87 -3.18 -3.05
C LEU A 502 -30.08 -3.49 -4.55
N LEU A 503 -30.89 -4.49 -4.87
CA LEU A 503 -31.13 -4.91 -6.25
C LEU A 503 -31.77 -3.81 -7.08
N ARG A 504 -32.78 -3.11 -6.53
CA ARG A 504 -33.47 -2.02 -7.21
C ARG A 504 -32.49 -0.90 -7.60
N GLU A 505 -31.65 -0.48 -6.66
CA GLU A 505 -30.68 0.60 -6.87
C GLU A 505 -29.56 0.16 -7.86
N LEU A 506 -29.11 -1.10 -7.78
CA LEU A 506 -28.13 -1.65 -8.73
C LEU A 506 -28.67 -1.67 -10.16
N TRP A 507 -29.95 -2.04 -10.37
CA TRP A 507 -30.55 -2.03 -11.70
C TRP A 507 -30.70 -0.62 -12.29
N GLN A 508 -30.80 0.41 -11.45
CA GLN A 508 -30.83 1.80 -11.91
C GLN A 508 -29.43 2.35 -12.24
N SER A 509 -28.41 1.80 -11.62
CA SER A 509 -27.05 2.37 -11.64
C SER A 509 -26.06 1.59 -12.51
N LEU A 510 -26.32 0.31 -12.77
CA LEU A 510 -25.41 -0.59 -13.50
C LEU A 510 -26.11 -1.23 -14.71
N PRO A 511 -25.35 -1.51 -15.78
CA PRO A 511 -25.87 -2.35 -16.85
C PRO A 511 -26.19 -3.76 -16.36
N PRO A 512 -27.20 -4.45 -16.93
CA PRO A 512 -27.69 -5.73 -16.40
C PRO A 512 -26.64 -6.83 -16.25
N TYR A 513 -25.60 -6.81 -17.10
CA TYR A 513 -24.49 -7.78 -17.06
C TYR A 513 -23.53 -7.55 -15.89
N ALA A 514 -23.48 -6.33 -15.33
CA ALA A 514 -22.61 -5.96 -14.22
C ALA A 514 -23.27 -6.15 -12.84
N VAL A 515 -24.59 -6.31 -12.79
CA VAL A 515 -25.30 -6.59 -11.54
C VAL A 515 -24.87 -7.96 -11.03
N PRO A 516 -24.37 -8.08 -9.79
CA PRO A 516 -23.95 -9.38 -9.24
C PRO A 516 -25.08 -10.41 -9.28
N LEU A 517 -24.77 -11.60 -9.77
CA LEU A 517 -25.71 -12.72 -9.78
C LEU A 517 -25.76 -13.47 -8.45
N PHE A 518 -24.70 -13.34 -7.66
CA PHE A 518 -24.62 -13.98 -6.34
C PHE A 518 -24.27 -12.95 -5.27
N VAL A 519 -24.88 -13.12 -4.10
CA VAL A 519 -24.60 -12.31 -2.91
C VAL A 519 -24.27 -13.22 -1.74
N ARG A 520 -23.21 -12.91 -1.02
CA ARG A 520 -22.80 -13.52 0.24
C ARG A 520 -22.87 -12.47 1.34
N ILE A 521 -23.57 -12.76 2.42
CA ILE A 521 -23.65 -11.90 3.60
C ILE A 521 -22.77 -12.50 4.69
N CYS A 522 -21.76 -11.80 5.15
CA CYS A 522 -20.84 -12.24 6.19
C CYS A 522 -20.76 -11.21 7.32
N ASP A 523 -20.40 -11.66 8.52
CA ASP A 523 -20.23 -10.75 9.67
C ASP A 523 -19.08 -9.78 9.43
N THR A 524 -17.96 -10.25 8.89
CA THR A 524 -16.75 -9.45 8.65
C THR A 524 -16.04 -9.89 7.37
N LEU A 525 -15.36 -8.95 6.72
CA LEU A 525 -14.46 -9.21 5.59
C LEU A 525 -13.02 -9.00 6.03
N GLU A 526 -12.14 -9.93 5.63
CA GLU A 526 -10.73 -9.82 5.93
C GLU A 526 -10.06 -8.71 5.11
N ALA A 527 -9.28 -7.87 5.80
CA ALA A 527 -8.49 -6.82 5.17
C ALA A 527 -6.98 -7.04 5.39
N THR A 528 -6.18 -6.48 4.49
CA THR A 528 -4.73 -6.39 4.67
C THR A 528 -4.39 -5.30 5.71
N GLY A 529 -3.12 -5.27 6.17
CA GLY A 529 -2.65 -4.18 7.05
C GLY A 529 -2.74 -2.77 6.45
N THR A 530 -3.04 -2.67 5.15
CA THR A 530 -3.33 -1.43 4.43
C THR A 530 -4.80 -1.28 4.07
N PHE A 531 -5.67 -1.92 4.83
CA PHE A 531 -7.14 -1.85 4.71
C PHE A 531 -7.70 -2.27 3.34
N LYS A 532 -6.92 -3.04 2.54
CA LYS A 532 -7.43 -3.63 1.29
C LYS A 532 -8.12 -4.95 1.61
N LEU A 533 -9.37 -5.08 1.20
CA LEU A 533 -10.14 -6.32 1.36
C LEU A 533 -9.53 -7.45 0.52
N LYS A 534 -9.50 -8.66 1.09
CA LYS A 534 -8.92 -9.85 0.42
C LYS A 534 -9.96 -10.51 -0.46
N LYS A 535 -9.62 -10.73 -1.75
CA LYS A 535 -10.50 -11.37 -2.75
C LYS A 535 -10.18 -12.83 -3.02
N VAL A 536 -8.92 -13.23 -2.90
CA VAL A 536 -8.42 -14.51 -3.42
C VAL A 536 -9.11 -15.73 -2.81
N ASP A 537 -9.34 -15.70 -1.50
CA ASP A 537 -9.97 -16.83 -0.82
C ASP A 537 -11.47 -16.87 -1.13
N LEU A 538 -12.14 -15.72 -1.18
CA LEU A 538 -13.53 -15.61 -1.60
C LEU A 538 -13.77 -16.13 -3.03
N GLN A 539 -12.85 -15.82 -3.95
CA GLN A 539 -12.91 -16.33 -5.34
C GLN A 539 -12.77 -17.85 -5.42
N LYS A 540 -11.91 -18.45 -4.59
CA LYS A 540 -11.71 -19.91 -4.56
C LYS A 540 -12.90 -20.65 -3.97
N GLU A 541 -13.54 -20.08 -2.97
CA GLU A 541 -14.74 -20.64 -2.34
C GLU A 541 -15.95 -20.60 -3.29
N GLY A 542 -15.94 -19.65 -4.25
CA GLY A 542 -16.99 -19.48 -5.24
C GLY A 542 -18.35 -19.19 -4.62
N PHE A 543 -19.40 -19.91 -5.06
CA PHE A 543 -20.77 -19.80 -4.55
C PHE A 543 -21.32 -21.15 -4.03
N ASP A 544 -20.43 -22.05 -3.61
CA ASP A 544 -20.76 -23.39 -3.16
C ASP A 544 -21.23 -23.38 -1.68
N PRO A 545 -22.50 -23.68 -1.39
CA PRO A 545 -23.03 -23.70 -0.03
C PRO A 545 -22.49 -24.88 0.83
N SER A 546 -21.81 -25.86 0.24
CA SER A 546 -21.15 -26.92 1.01
C SER A 546 -19.84 -26.45 1.65
N ILE A 547 -19.22 -25.41 1.08
CA ILE A 547 -17.95 -24.81 1.54
C ILE A 547 -18.22 -23.56 2.38
N ILE A 548 -19.16 -22.72 1.94
CA ILE A 548 -19.49 -21.44 2.54
C ILE A 548 -20.58 -21.59 3.58
N LYS A 549 -20.31 -21.14 4.80
CA LYS A 549 -21.29 -21.19 5.91
C LYS A 549 -22.16 -19.93 6.00
N ASP A 550 -21.71 -18.85 5.37
CA ASP A 550 -22.44 -17.59 5.37
C ASP A 550 -23.71 -17.68 4.51
N PRO A 551 -24.75 -16.89 4.79
CA PRO A 551 -25.93 -16.80 3.94
C PRO A 551 -25.58 -16.45 2.49
N LEU A 552 -26.02 -17.29 1.56
CA LEU A 552 -25.85 -17.12 0.12
C LEU A 552 -27.18 -16.86 -0.56
N TYR A 553 -27.13 -16.01 -1.59
CA TYR A 553 -28.28 -15.67 -2.40
C TYR A 553 -27.90 -15.66 -3.88
N TYR A 554 -28.87 -15.96 -4.75
CA TYR A 554 -28.74 -15.84 -6.19
C TYR A 554 -29.85 -14.96 -6.77
N LEU A 555 -29.57 -14.28 -7.89
CA LEU A 555 -30.54 -13.43 -8.58
C LEU A 555 -31.46 -14.27 -9.46
N ASP A 556 -32.72 -14.43 -9.03
CA ASP A 556 -33.78 -14.95 -9.89
C ASP A 556 -34.33 -13.80 -10.78
N LYS A 557 -33.96 -13.82 -12.05
CA LYS A 557 -34.39 -12.81 -13.01
C LYS A 557 -35.89 -12.82 -13.32
N LYS A 558 -36.56 -13.96 -13.13
CA LYS A 558 -38.00 -14.10 -13.37
C LYS A 558 -38.78 -13.45 -12.24
N GLN A 559 -38.32 -13.62 -11.01
CA GLN A 559 -38.94 -13.02 -9.84
C GLN A 559 -38.41 -11.61 -9.56
N GLY A 560 -37.31 -11.20 -10.18
CA GLY A 560 -36.69 -9.90 -9.95
C GLY A 560 -36.21 -9.74 -8.50
N ALA A 561 -35.66 -10.80 -7.90
CA ALA A 561 -35.26 -10.80 -6.50
C ALA A 561 -34.04 -11.69 -6.25
N TYR A 562 -33.27 -11.36 -5.21
CA TYR A 562 -32.29 -12.27 -4.63
C TYR A 562 -33.01 -13.30 -3.76
N LEU A 563 -32.87 -14.60 -4.11
CA LEU A 563 -33.42 -15.72 -3.39
C LEU A 563 -32.32 -16.49 -2.67
N PRO A 564 -32.62 -17.15 -1.51
CA PRO A 564 -31.63 -18.00 -0.85
C PRO A 564 -31.05 -19.06 -1.77
N LEU A 565 -29.73 -19.28 -1.66
CA LEU A 565 -29.01 -20.29 -2.42
C LEU A 565 -28.65 -21.43 -1.46
N ASP A 566 -29.39 -22.51 -1.54
CA ASP A 566 -29.16 -23.78 -0.84
C ASP A 566 -28.50 -24.83 -1.74
N ALA A 567 -28.24 -26.01 -1.21
CA ALA A 567 -27.59 -27.09 -1.95
C ALA A 567 -28.38 -27.54 -3.18
N ASP A 568 -29.71 -27.57 -3.10
CA ASP A 568 -30.56 -27.98 -4.23
C ASP A 568 -30.53 -26.92 -5.32
N THR A 569 -30.64 -25.67 -4.96
CA THR A 569 -30.53 -24.52 -5.87
C THR A 569 -29.14 -24.47 -6.54
N TYR A 570 -28.08 -24.70 -5.78
CA TYR A 570 -26.71 -24.80 -6.30
C TYR A 570 -26.62 -25.91 -7.36
N ASN A 571 -27.10 -27.11 -7.05
CA ASN A 571 -27.09 -28.24 -8.00
C ASN A 571 -27.91 -27.94 -9.26
N ASN A 572 -29.06 -27.28 -9.12
CA ASN A 572 -29.90 -26.87 -10.26
C ASN A 572 -29.24 -25.79 -11.13
N ILE A 573 -28.46 -24.88 -10.55
CA ILE A 573 -27.65 -23.92 -11.30
C ILE A 573 -26.52 -24.64 -12.03
N CYS A 574 -25.77 -25.49 -11.33
CA CYS A 574 -24.64 -26.23 -11.90
C CYS A 574 -25.06 -27.23 -13.00
N SER A 575 -26.27 -27.80 -12.94
CA SER A 575 -26.83 -28.68 -13.97
C SER A 575 -27.56 -27.95 -15.10
N GLY A 576 -27.62 -26.59 -15.07
CA GLY A 576 -28.29 -25.79 -16.08
C GLY A 576 -29.83 -25.80 -16.03
N GLN A 577 -30.43 -26.38 -14.99
CA GLN A 577 -31.90 -26.37 -14.77
C GLN A 577 -32.37 -24.95 -14.39
N ILE A 578 -31.58 -24.23 -13.61
CA ILE A 578 -31.75 -22.80 -13.36
C ILE A 578 -30.81 -22.03 -14.28
N ARG A 579 -31.36 -21.22 -15.19
CA ARG A 579 -30.61 -20.34 -16.09
C ARG A 579 -30.46 -18.94 -15.45
N LEU A 580 -29.22 -18.52 -15.24
CA LEU A 580 -28.85 -17.22 -14.67
C LEU A 580 -29.00 -16.07 -15.68
#